data_f673f3e91ba05ff23e4dcc140f4cf617
#
_entry.id   f673f3e91ba05ff23e4dcc140f4cf617
#
_cell.length_a   1.000
_cell.length_b   1.000
_cell.length_c   1.000
_cell.angle_alpha   90.00
_cell.angle_beta   90.00
_cell.angle_gamma   90.00
#
_symmetry.space_group_name_H-M   'P 1'
#
loop_
_entity.id
_entity.type
_entity.pdbx_description
1 polymer ?
#
loop_
_entity_poly.entity_id
_entity_poly.type
_entity_poly.pdbx_seq_one_letter_code
_entity_poly.pdbx_strand_id
1 'polypeptide(L)'
;MLVVVNARFLTQKVTGVQRFAMEICLQLKTMLKEVEFVTPSDVIQKEAYQELNAKIIGSHHGHLWELLDLPKYLKSKGKPLLVNLANSGPLFYKNKIVTIHDVAYKVFPQTYPKSFLLYYNLMIPRLLNGSRHVVTVSQYSKEEICKFYHVSKDKVSVVYNAVSDSFKPLRQSVDAAYFLAVSSMNYRKNFIYILEAFCKYQEQGGKEYLYIIGDLKNASFKKIDLSKYTYNPKIKFLGRVSDEDLIKYYSNAVAFVYPSFYEGFGIPPLEAQTCGCPAICAEASCLPEVFGDSVLYCDPYECDSLVSSFQEIASDKTFRNSLIEKGYINTGKYSWKKSAKQLRDIIESLV
;
A
#
# COMPACT_ATOMS: atom_id res chain seq x y z
N MET A 1 -14.13 23.36 15.19
CA MET A 1 -15.09 22.26 15.44
C MET A 1 -14.29 20.96 15.56
N LEU A 2 -14.61 20.15 16.55
CA LEU A 2 -13.91 18.89 16.84
C LEU A 2 -14.02 17.90 15.67
N VAL A 3 -12.90 17.36 15.23
CA VAL A 3 -12.77 16.21 14.32
C VAL A 3 -12.26 15.02 15.13
N VAL A 4 -12.88 13.86 15.00
CA VAL A 4 -12.42 12.63 15.64
C VAL A 4 -11.87 11.69 14.56
N VAL A 5 -10.69 11.14 14.79
CA VAL A 5 -10.08 10.16 13.88
C VAL A 5 -10.12 8.78 14.53
N ASN A 6 -10.66 7.81 13.80
CA ASN A 6 -10.62 6.40 14.18
C ASN A 6 -9.20 5.86 14.02
N ALA A 7 -8.47 5.78 15.13
CA ALA A 7 -7.10 5.29 15.17
C ALA A 7 -6.99 3.78 15.53
N ARG A 8 -8.03 2.96 15.27
CA ARG A 8 -7.99 1.51 15.45
C ARG A 8 -6.84 0.84 14.67
N PHE A 9 -6.32 1.49 13.62
CA PHE A 9 -5.14 0.99 12.90
C PHE A 9 -3.92 0.77 13.81
N LEU A 10 -3.85 1.46 14.97
CA LEU A 10 -2.80 1.27 15.98
C LEU A 10 -2.81 -0.12 16.64
N THR A 11 -3.91 -0.87 16.51
CA THR A 11 -4.02 -2.26 17.01
C THR A 11 -3.64 -3.30 15.95
N GLN A 12 -3.15 -2.88 14.80
CA GLN A 12 -2.87 -3.75 13.66
C GLN A 12 -1.38 -3.70 13.28
N LYS A 13 -0.87 -4.79 12.70
CA LYS A 13 0.49 -4.79 12.13
C LYS A 13 0.56 -3.78 10.98
N VAL A 14 1.69 -3.10 10.87
CA VAL A 14 1.91 -2.10 9.82
C VAL A 14 1.92 -2.75 8.44
N THR A 15 1.04 -2.27 7.57
CA THR A 15 1.00 -2.50 6.13
C THR A 15 0.84 -1.15 5.43
N GLY A 16 0.70 -1.11 4.11
CA GLY A 16 0.45 0.16 3.39
C GLY A 16 -0.76 0.94 3.91
N VAL A 17 -1.83 0.25 4.31
CA VAL A 17 -3.05 0.87 4.88
C VAL A 17 -2.77 1.56 6.22
N GLN A 18 -2.04 0.89 7.13
CA GLN A 18 -1.70 1.45 8.44
C GLN A 18 -0.66 2.58 8.30
N ARG A 19 0.29 2.44 7.36
CA ARG A 19 1.25 3.50 7.06
C ARG A 19 0.54 4.77 6.54
N PHE A 20 -0.36 4.63 5.57
CA PHE A 20 -1.21 5.75 5.12
C PHE A 20 -1.94 6.41 6.30
N ALA A 21 -2.62 5.62 7.13
CA ALA A 21 -3.39 6.15 8.25
C ALA A 21 -2.50 6.92 9.24
N MET A 22 -1.34 6.37 9.58
CA MET A 22 -0.39 6.99 10.52
C MET A 22 0.17 8.31 9.96
N GLU A 23 0.69 8.29 8.74
CA GLU A 23 1.31 9.46 8.11
C GLU A 23 0.29 10.61 7.93
N ILE A 24 -0.93 10.28 7.49
CA ILE A 24 -2.02 11.26 7.40
C ILE A 24 -2.37 11.81 8.79
N CYS A 25 -2.46 10.97 9.83
CA CYS A 25 -2.76 11.41 11.19
C CYS A 25 -1.71 12.38 11.72
N LEU A 26 -0.43 12.10 11.50
CA LEU A 26 0.67 12.99 11.91
C LEU A 26 0.56 14.38 11.29
N GLN A 27 0.25 14.44 10.01
CA GLN A 27 0.04 15.72 9.31
C GLN A 27 -1.23 16.42 9.79
N LEU A 28 -2.37 15.71 9.93
CA LEU A 28 -3.63 16.30 10.40
C LEU A 28 -3.51 16.86 11.83
N LYS A 29 -2.71 16.23 12.69
CA LYS A 29 -2.43 16.70 14.04
C LYS A 29 -1.88 18.14 14.06
N THR A 30 -1.08 18.50 13.06
CA THR A 30 -0.50 19.84 12.93
C THR A 30 -1.38 20.81 12.16
N MET A 31 -2.29 20.32 11.32
CA MET A 31 -3.11 21.14 10.41
C MET A 31 -4.49 21.50 10.97
N LEU A 32 -5.06 20.66 11.83
CA LEU A 32 -6.39 20.87 12.40
C LEU A 32 -6.29 21.47 13.81
N LYS A 33 -7.11 22.47 14.08
CA LYS A 33 -7.13 23.14 15.41
C LYS A 33 -7.61 22.23 16.53
N GLU A 34 -8.62 21.39 16.25
CA GLU A 34 -9.25 20.51 17.22
C GLU A 34 -9.41 19.11 16.60
N VAL A 35 -8.46 18.23 16.87
CA VAL A 35 -8.49 16.83 16.43
C VAL A 35 -8.23 15.89 17.59
N GLU A 36 -9.02 14.83 17.69
CA GLU A 36 -8.82 13.74 18.66
C GLU A 36 -8.63 12.41 17.93
N PHE A 37 -7.57 11.68 18.28
CA PHE A 37 -7.32 10.32 17.81
C PHE A 37 -7.81 9.34 18.87
N VAL A 38 -8.68 8.41 18.50
CA VAL A 38 -9.28 7.47 19.46
C VAL A 38 -9.06 6.02 19.01
N THR A 39 -8.75 5.15 19.97
CA THR A 39 -8.37 3.75 19.74
C THR A 39 -8.91 2.84 20.84
N PRO A 40 -9.12 1.52 20.59
CA PRO A 40 -9.34 0.56 21.66
C PRO A 40 -8.03 0.30 22.44
N SER A 41 -8.11 -0.49 23.51
CA SER A 41 -6.99 -0.69 24.47
C SER A 41 -5.90 -1.65 23.99
N ASP A 42 -6.15 -2.48 22.97
CA ASP A 42 -5.25 -3.51 22.43
C ASP A 42 -4.19 -2.95 21.46
N VAL A 43 -3.62 -1.78 21.79
CA VAL A 43 -2.61 -1.08 20.98
C VAL A 43 -1.33 -1.90 20.90
N ILE A 44 -0.86 -2.17 19.67
CA ILE A 44 0.42 -2.80 19.38
C ILE A 44 1.48 -1.81 18.87
N GLN A 45 1.07 -0.72 18.22
CA GLN A 45 1.96 0.34 17.72
C GLN A 45 2.14 1.43 18.80
N LYS A 46 2.93 1.13 19.83
CA LYS A 46 3.05 1.97 21.03
C LYS A 46 3.66 3.35 20.76
N GLU A 47 4.69 3.41 19.93
CA GLU A 47 5.35 4.68 19.56
C GLU A 47 4.39 5.60 18.83
N ALA A 48 3.71 5.08 17.81
CA ALA A 48 2.69 5.81 17.06
C ALA A 48 1.52 6.28 17.95
N TYR A 49 1.10 5.47 18.93
CA TYR A 49 0.09 5.82 19.91
C TYR A 49 0.52 7.04 20.74
N GLN A 50 1.76 7.05 21.22
CA GLN A 50 2.31 8.18 22.00
C GLN A 50 2.47 9.42 21.13
N GLU A 51 3.02 9.27 19.92
CA GLU A 51 3.24 10.36 18.99
C GLU A 51 1.93 11.06 18.59
N LEU A 52 0.85 10.31 18.36
CA LEU A 52 -0.47 10.86 18.09
C LEU A 52 -1.18 11.43 19.32
N ASN A 53 -0.70 11.11 20.52
CA ASN A 53 -1.43 11.38 21.77
C ASN A 53 -2.87 10.81 21.73
N ALA A 54 -2.98 9.56 21.23
CA ALA A 54 -4.27 8.93 21.02
C ALA A 54 -4.93 8.56 22.36
N LYS A 55 -6.27 8.60 22.40
CA LYS A 55 -7.05 8.29 23.60
C LYS A 55 -7.63 6.87 23.50
N ILE A 56 -7.44 6.05 24.51
CA ILE A 56 -8.14 4.79 24.65
C ILE A 56 -9.59 5.08 25.09
N ILE A 57 -10.55 4.50 24.36
CA ILE A 57 -11.97 4.61 24.67
C ILE A 57 -12.66 3.25 24.59
N GLY A 58 -13.68 3.04 25.42
CA GLY A 58 -14.46 1.81 25.43
C GLY A 58 -13.73 0.62 26.01
N SER A 59 -14.36 -0.56 25.89
CA SER A 59 -13.87 -1.83 26.44
C SER A 59 -13.85 -2.97 25.42
N HIS A 60 -14.51 -2.79 24.26
CA HIS A 60 -14.47 -3.78 23.19
C HIS A 60 -13.22 -3.62 22.33
N HIS A 61 -13.01 -4.59 21.42
CA HIS A 61 -11.87 -4.62 20.47
C HIS A 61 -12.36 -4.82 19.04
N GLY A 62 -11.48 -4.55 18.08
CA GLY A 62 -11.72 -4.80 16.67
C GLY A 62 -12.99 -4.11 16.13
N HIS A 63 -13.78 -4.84 15.34
CA HIS A 63 -14.99 -4.28 14.74
C HIS A 63 -16.14 -4.06 15.74
N LEU A 64 -16.18 -4.80 16.87
CA LEU A 64 -17.19 -4.54 17.92
C LEU A 64 -16.98 -3.17 18.55
N TRP A 65 -15.75 -2.75 18.76
CA TRP A 65 -15.43 -1.40 19.23
C TRP A 65 -15.93 -0.32 18.25
N GLU A 66 -15.73 -0.53 16.95
CA GLU A 66 -16.24 0.41 15.93
C GLU A 66 -17.77 0.48 15.89
N LEU A 67 -18.45 -0.62 16.21
CA LEU A 67 -19.91 -0.68 16.17
C LEU A 67 -20.59 -0.17 17.44
N LEU A 68 -19.95 -0.31 18.61
CA LEU A 68 -20.57 -0.03 19.92
C LEU A 68 -19.91 1.15 20.65
N ASP A 69 -18.60 1.08 20.91
CA ASP A 69 -17.91 2.05 21.76
C ASP A 69 -17.67 3.38 21.05
N LEU A 70 -17.18 3.32 19.81
CA LEU A 70 -16.89 4.51 19.03
C LEU A 70 -18.15 5.38 18.79
N PRO A 71 -19.31 4.85 18.37
CA PRO A 71 -20.52 5.65 18.25
C PRO A 71 -21.05 6.23 19.56
N LYS A 72 -20.90 5.49 20.67
CA LYS A 72 -21.27 5.98 22.00
C LYS A 72 -20.41 7.18 22.39
N TYR A 73 -19.09 7.08 22.19
CA TYR A 73 -18.16 8.18 22.40
C TYR A 73 -18.49 9.40 21.54
N LEU A 74 -18.69 9.21 20.22
CA LEU A 74 -19.06 10.30 19.31
C LEU A 74 -20.37 10.99 19.70
N LYS A 75 -21.35 10.22 20.18
CA LYS A 75 -22.61 10.78 20.70
C LYS A 75 -22.38 11.67 21.91
N SER A 76 -21.50 11.28 22.86
CA SER A 76 -21.17 12.09 24.04
C SER A 76 -20.40 13.37 23.73
N LYS A 77 -19.78 13.44 22.55
CA LYS A 77 -19.05 14.61 22.04
C LYS A 77 -19.87 15.52 21.12
N GLY A 78 -21.19 15.35 21.05
CA GLY A 78 -22.05 16.16 20.19
C GLY A 78 -22.04 15.75 18.71
N LYS A 79 -21.68 14.52 18.40
CA LYS A 79 -21.63 13.93 17.04
C LYS A 79 -20.68 14.66 16.07
N PRO A 80 -19.39 14.84 16.42
CA PRO A 80 -18.39 15.47 15.55
C PRO A 80 -18.21 14.71 14.24
N LEU A 81 -17.52 15.31 13.25
CA LEU A 81 -17.10 14.60 12.06
C LEU A 81 -16.09 13.50 12.42
N LEU A 82 -16.35 12.29 11.97
CA LEU A 82 -15.47 11.12 12.14
C LEU A 82 -14.68 10.87 10.85
N VAL A 83 -13.38 10.70 10.96
CA VAL A 83 -12.49 10.29 9.85
C VAL A 83 -12.02 8.85 10.06
N ASN A 84 -12.26 7.98 9.09
CA ASN A 84 -11.81 6.59 9.09
C ASN A 84 -10.82 6.38 7.95
N LEU A 85 -9.60 5.93 8.26
CA LEU A 85 -8.48 5.86 7.32
C LEU A 85 -8.09 4.43 6.88
N ALA A 86 -8.78 3.39 7.37
CA ALA A 86 -8.33 1.99 7.24
C ALA A 86 -9.45 1.01 6.85
N ASN A 87 -10.16 1.24 5.75
CA ASN A 87 -11.17 0.35 5.15
C ASN A 87 -12.33 -0.07 6.09
N SER A 88 -12.50 0.56 7.23
CA SER A 88 -13.53 0.20 8.21
C SER A 88 -14.05 1.42 8.97
N GLY A 89 -15.10 1.23 9.77
CA GLY A 89 -15.67 2.27 10.62
C GLY A 89 -17.08 1.92 11.09
N PRO A 90 -17.70 2.76 11.92
CA PRO A 90 -19.04 2.50 12.45
C PRO A 90 -20.11 2.60 11.35
N LEU A 91 -20.88 1.54 11.16
CA LEU A 91 -21.84 1.42 10.06
C LEU A 91 -22.96 2.47 10.14
N PHE A 92 -23.50 2.68 11.34
CA PHE A 92 -24.69 3.52 11.57
C PHE A 92 -24.39 4.98 11.88
N TYR A 93 -23.12 5.36 12.02
CA TYR A 93 -22.73 6.76 12.21
C TYR A 93 -22.62 7.45 10.85
N LYS A 94 -23.48 8.43 10.57
CA LYS A 94 -23.56 9.08 9.23
C LYS A 94 -22.56 10.23 9.04
N ASN A 95 -22.25 10.99 10.12
CA ASN A 95 -21.34 12.13 10.02
C ASN A 95 -19.87 11.67 9.95
N LYS A 96 -19.50 10.97 8.87
CA LYS A 96 -18.18 10.38 8.70
C LYS A 96 -17.63 10.49 7.29
N ILE A 97 -16.30 10.53 7.19
CA ILE A 97 -15.50 10.24 6.02
C ILE A 97 -14.97 8.81 6.17
N VAL A 98 -14.96 8.05 5.08
CA VAL A 98 -14.37 6.70 5.05
C VAL A 98 -13.32 6.61 3.95
N THR A 99 -12.18 6.02 4.25
CA THR A 99 -11.17 5.67 3.25
C THR A 99 -11.33 4.21 2.86
N ILE A 100 -11.47 3.95 1.57
CA ILE A 100 -11.42 2.62 0.96
C ILE A 100 -10.23 2.62 0.00
N HIS A 101 -9.18 1.89 0.35
CA HIS A 101 -7.92 1.91 -0.40
C HIS A 101 -8.04 1.27 -1.77
N ASP A 102 -8.70 0.12 -1.84
CA ASP A 102 -8.97 -0.61 -3.08
C ASP A 102 -10.15 -1.57 -2.91
N VAL A 103 -10.51 -2.23 -4.00
CA VAL A 103 -11.54 -3.26 -4.03
C VAL A 103 -10.99 -4.60 -4.57
N ALA A 104 -9.73 -4.91 -4.30
CA ALA A 104 -9.04 -6.11 -4.75
C ALA A 104 -9.82 -7.40 -4.48
N TYR A 105 -10.54 -7.47 -3.36
CA TYR A 105 -11.38 -8.62 -3.01
C TYR A 105 -12.60 -8.82 -3.94
N LYS A 106 -12.99 -7.80 -4.71
CA LYS A 106 -14.01 -7.90 -5.77
C LYS A 106 -13.43 -8.47 -7.06
N VAL A 107 -12.20 -8.07 -7.39
CA VAL A 107 -11.52 -8.47 -8.63
C VAL A 107 -10.86 -9.84 -8.49
N PHE A 108 -10.27 -10.12 -7.32
CA PHE A 108 -9.57 -11.37 -7.01
C PHE A 108 -10.16 -12.09 -5.78
N PRO A 109 -11.46 -12.45 -5.78
CA PRO A 109 -12.11 -13.04 -4.61
C PRO A 109 -11.47 -14.36 -4.15
N GLN A 110 -10.87 -15.12 -5.09
CA GLN A 110 -10.20 -16.39 -4.80
C GLN A 110 -8.97 -16.24 -3.86
N THR A 111 -8.46 -15.03 -3.70
CA THR A 111 -7.29 -14.75 -2.85
C THR A 111 -7.66 -14.44 -1.39
N TYR A 112 -8.95 -14.40 -1.07
CA TYR A 112 -9.46 -14.04 0.24
C TYR A 112 -10.30 -15.16 0.87
N PRO A 113 -10.29 -15.31 2.20
CA PRO A 113 -11.19 -16.25 2.89
C PRO A 113 -12.66 -15.93 2.63
N LYS A 114 -13.52 -16.95 2.52
CA LYS A 114 -14.96 -16.76 2.30
C LYS A 114 -15.63 -15.89 3.37
N SER A 115 -15.24 -16.05 4.64
CA SER A 115 -15.73 -15.22 5.75
C SER A 115 -15.38 -13.74 5.59
N PHE A 116 -14.18 -13.45 5.13
CA PHE A 116 -13.74 -12.08 4.80
C PHE A 116 -14.61 -11.51 3.66
N LEU A 117 -14.80 -12.26 2.59
CA LEU A 117 -15.63 -11.82 1.45
C LEU A 117 -17.06 -11.52 1.87
N LEU A 118 -17.68 -12.42 2.66
CA LEU A 118 -19.03 -12.21 3.17
C LEU A 118 -19.12 -10.94 4.01
N TYR A 119 -18.20 -10.77 4.95
CA TYR A 119 -18.16 -9.59 5.83
C TYR A 119 -17.96 -8.30 5.03
N TYR A 120 -16.96 -8.23 4.13
CA TYR A 120 -16.68 -7.03 3.35
C TYR A 120 -17.79 -6.71 2.35
N ASN A 121 -18.40 -7.72 1.72
CA ASN A 121 -19.52 -7.52 0.81
C ASN A 121 -20.75 -6.93 1.51
N LEU A 122 -20.93 -7.18 2.79
CA LEU A 122 -22.00 -6.59 3.61
C LEU A 122 -21.62 -5.24 4.20
N MET A 123 -20.40 -5.09 4.67
CA MET A 123 -19.93 -3.92 5.39
C MET A 123 -19.64 -2.72 4.46
N ILE A 124 -18.89 -2.93 3.38
CA ILE A 124 -18.43 -1.83 2.54
C ILE A 124 -19.57 -1.04 1.89
N PRO A 125 -20.60 -1.66 1.30
CA PRO A 125 -21.74 -0.89 0.77
C PRO A 125 -22.43 -0.01 1.82
N ARG A 126 -22.57 -0.53 3.06
CA ARG A 126 -23.17 0.23 4.17
C ARG A 126 -22.28 1.40 4.62
N LEU A 127 -20.96 1.21 4.65
CA LEU A 127 -20.02 2.27 4.95
C LEU A 127 -20.07 3.38 3.91
N LEU A 128 -20.02 3.02 2.63
CA LEU A 128 -20.05 3.95 1.51
C LEU A 128 -21.36 4.75 1.48
N ASN A 129 -22.51 4.08 1.56
CA ASN A 129 -23.82 4.72 1.54
C ASN A 129 -24.04 5.61 2.78
N GLY A 130 -23.58 5.15 3.95
CA GLY A 130 -23.75 5.85 5.22
C GLY A 130 -22.68 6.92 5.51
N SER A 131 -21.75 7.21 4.60
CA SER A 131 -20.73 8.25 4.75
C SER A 131 -21.15 9.55 4.07
N ARG A 132 -20.62 10.68 4.56
CA ARG A 132 -20.76 11.99 3.89
C ARG A 132 -19.81 12.07 2.69
N HIS A 133 -18.61 11.50 2.84
CA HIS A 133 -17.60 11.49 1.78
C HIS A 133 -16.78 10.21 1.84
N VAL A 134 -16.22 9.84 0.71
CA VAL A 134 -15.35 8.67 0.54
C VAL A 134 -13.99 9.14 0.04
N VAL A 135 -12.93 8.59 0.59
CA VAL A 135 -11.54 8.82 0.15
C VAL A 135 -10.98 7.51 -0.39
N THR A 136 -10.18 7.60 -1.42
CA THR A 136 -9.41 6.48 -1.97
C THR A 136 -8.02 6.95 -2.40
N VAL A 137 -7.16 6.04 -2.88
CA VAL A 137 -5.73 6.31 -3.03
C VAL A 137 -5.25 6.45 -4.49
N SER A 138 -6.15 6.26 -5.48
CA SER A 138 -5.87 6.49 -6.91
C SER A 138 -7.15 6.76 -7.69
N GLN A 139 -7.04 7.32 -8.90
CA GLN A 139 -8.18 7.47 -9.81
C GLN A 139 -8.72 6.11 -10.24
N TYR A 140 -7.81 5.16 -10.49
CA TYR A 140 -8.19 3.78 -10.77
C TYR A 140 -9.05 3.19 -9.65
N SER A 141 -8.62 3.29 -8.39
CA SER A 141 -9.42 2.82 -7.25
C SER A 141 -10.74 3.57 -7.11
N LYS A 142 -10.78 4.87 -7.43
CA LYS A 142 -12.02 5.66 -7.45
C LYS A 142 -13.01 5.10 -8.48
N GLU A 143 -12.55 4.83 -9.69
CA GLU A 143 -13.39 4.28 -10.75
C GLU A 143 -13.93 2.90 -10.38
N GLU A 144 -13.08 2.02 -9.85
CA GLU A 144 -13.48 0.69 -9.40
C GLU A 144 -14.50 0.75 -8.24
N ILE A 145 -14.32 1.62 -7.25
CA ILE A 145 -15.28 1.83 -6.17
C ILE A 145 -16.62 2.31 -6.73
N CYS A 146 -16.60 3.31 -7.62
CA CYS A 146 -17.83 3.82 -8.24
C CYS A 146 -18.55 2.75 -9.06
N LYS A 147 -17.81 1.94 -9.83
CA LYS A 147 -18.31 0.86 -10.66
C LYS A 147 -18.95 -0.27 -9.83
N PHE A 148 -18.23 -0.79 -8.83
CA PHE A 148 -18.70 -1.94 -8.04
C PHE A 148 -19.80 -1.60 -7.04
N TYR A 149 -19.88 -0.35 -6.58
CA TYR A 149 -20.82 0.05 -5.53
C TYR A 149 -21.83 1.12 -5.96
N HIS A 150 -21.80 1.55 -7.21
CA HIS A 150 -22.69 2.57 -7.75
C HIS A 150 -22.69 3.88 -6.94
N VAL A 151 -21.52 4.25 -6.39
CA VAL A 151 -21.33 5.50 -5.67
C VAL A 151 -21.06 6.62 -6.66
N SER A 152 -21.69 7.80 -6.45
CA SER A 152 -21.43 8.98 -7.29
C SER A 152 -19.95 9.38 -7.25
N LYS A 153 -19.37 9.73 -8.40
CA LYS A 153 -17.99 10.19 -8.52
C LYS A 153 -17.69 11.44 -7.67
N ASP A 154 -18.68 12.30 -7.49
CA ASP A 154 -18.54 13.53 -6.69
C ASP A 154 -18.40 13.23 -5.18
N LYS A 155 -18.89 12.07 -4.74
CA LYS A 155 -18.75 11.61 -3.36
C LYS A 155 -17.39 11.01 -3.06
N VAL A 156 -16.56 10.71 -4.07
CA VAL A 156 -15.27 10.02 -3.92
C VAL A 156 -14.14 10.95 -4.34
N SER A 157 -13.23 11.23 -3.42
CA SER A 157 -12.01 12.00 -3.69
C SER A 157 -10.76 11.12 -3.58
N VAL A 158 -9.77 11.43 -4.38
CA VAL A 158 -8.46 10.76 -4.35
C VAL A 158 -7.53 11.53 -3.42
N VAL A 159 -6.92 10.81 -2.49
CA VAL A 159 -5.83 11.26 -1.63
C VAL A 159 -4.70 10.25 -1.78
N TYR A 160 -3.72 10.59 -2.58
CA TYR A 160 -2.63 9.68 -2.94
C TYR A 160 -1.78 9.27 -1.72
N ASN A 161 -1.20 8.07 -1.80
CA ASN A 161 -0.11 7.68 -0.90
C ASN A 161 1.17 8.47 -1.23
N ALA A 162 2.13 8.40 -0.32
CA ALA A 162 3.47 8.90 -0.52
C ALA A 162 4.48 7.94 0.15
N VAL A 163 5.75 8.28 0.10
CA VAL A 163 6.83 7.56 0.77
C VAL A 163 7.26 8.35 2.01
N SER A 164 7.69 7.65 3.06
CA SER A 164 8.25 8.29 4.26
C SER A 164 9.59 8.97 3.93
N ASP A 165 9.86 10.11 4.56
CA ASP A 165 11.10 10.88 4.40
C ASP A 165 12.36 10.11 4.83
N SER A 166 12.20 8.97 5.51
CA SER A 166 13.29 8.05 5.85
C SER A 166 13.88 7.33 4.64
N PHE A 167 13.09 7.14 3.57
CA PHE A 167 13.57 6.52 2.34
C PHE A 167 14.41 7.52 1.56
N LYS A 168 15.70 7.24 1.47
CA LYS A 168 16.70 8.05 0.75
C LYS A 168 17.74 7.12 0.15
N PRO A 169 18.40 7.52 -0.95
CA PRO A 169 19.47 6.72 -1.53
C PRO A 169 20.59 6.45 -0.50
N LEU A 170 20.89 5.17 -0.32
CA LEU A 170 21.99 4.70 0.53
C LEU A 170 22.84 3.71 -0.27
N ARG A 171 23.66 4.24 -1.19
CA ARG A 171 24.52 3.41 -2.03
C ARG A 171 25.72 2.91 -1.23
N GLN A 172 25.94 1.61 -1.33
CA GLN A 172 27.08 0.91 -0.73
C GLN A 172 27.69 -0.04 -1.78
N SER A 173 28.93 -0.45 -1.56
CA SER A 173 29.50 -1.54 -2.34
C SER A 173 28.73 -2.83 -2.08
N VAL A 174 28.32 -3.52 -3.13
CA VAL A 174 27.64 -4.82 -3.06
C VAL A 174 28.46 -5.87 -3.80
N ASP A 175 28.50 -7.08 -3.25
CA ASP A 175 29.30 -8.19 -3.81
C ASP A 175 28.78 -8.68 -5.16
N ALA A 176 27.50 -8.48 -5.45
CA ALA A 176 26.86 -8.95 -6.68
C ALA A 176 25.70 -8.05 -7.10
N ALA A 177 25.51 -7.90 -8.40
CA ALA A 177 24.34 -7.27 -8.99
C ALA A 177 23.08 -8.13 -8.78
N TYR A 178 21.94 -7.52 -8.43
CA TYR A 178 20.70 -8.27 -8.19
C TYR A 178 19.46 -7.46 -8.56
N PHE A 179 18.43 -8.18 -8.98
CA PHE A 179 17.06 -7.71 -9.00
C PHE A 179 16.42 -7.90 -7.63
N LEU A 180 15.54 -6.99 -7.24
CA LEU A 180 14.86 -7.03 -5.95
C LEU A 180 13.36 -7.17 -6.14
N ALA A 181 12.74 -8.11 -5.42
CA ALA A 181 11.30 -8.20 -5.28
C ALA A 181 10.90 -8.11 -3.80
N VAL A 182 9.95 -7.25 -3.48
CA VAL A 182 9.40 -7.09 -2.13
C VAL A 182 7.92 -7.43 -2.18
N SER A 183 7.51 -8.51 -1.53
CA SER A 183 6.13 -8.95 -1.62
C SER A 183 5.68 -9.78 -0.43
N SER A 184 4.45 -9.53 0.03
CA SER A 184 3.69 -10.60 0.67
C SER A 184 3.35 -11.62 -0.41
N MET A 185 3.63 -12.91 -0.16
CA MET A 185 3.38 -13.97 -1.14
C MET A 185 1.88 -14.20 -1.33
N ASN A 186 1.26 -13.34 -2.12
CA ASN A 186 -0.14 -13.38 -2.52
C ASN A 186 -0.19 -13.57 -4.04
N TYR A 187 -1.15 -14.35 -4.54
CA TYR A 187 -1.37 -14.58 -5.98
C TYR A 187 -1.39 -13.25 -6.78
N ARG A 188 -2.05 -12.23 -6.25
CA ARG A 188 -2.18 -10.91 -6.87
C ARG A 188 -0.84 -10.22 -7.14
N LYS A 189 0.20 -10.53 -6.34
CA LYS A 189 1.56 -10.00 -6.49
C LYS A 189 2.38 -10.71 -7.56
N ASN A 190 1.80 -11.73 -8.19
CA ASN A 190 2.37 -12.45 -9.33
C ASN A 190 3.79 -13.03 -9.08
N PHE A 191 3.98 -13.55 -7.87
CA PHE A 191 5.29 -13.95 -7.38
C PHE A 191 5.91 -15.11 -8.17
N ILE A 192 5.10 -16.10 -8.58
CA ILE A 192 5.57 -17.26 -9.35
C ILE A 192 6.09 -16.82 -10.72
N TYR A 193 5.40 -15.89 -11.34
CA TYR A 193 5.81 -15.28 -12.59
C TYR A 193 7.22 -14.64 -12.51
N ILE A 194 7.55 -13.95 -11.39
CA ILE A 194 8.90 -13.41 -11.16
C ILE A 194 9.93 -14.54 -11.16
N LEU A 195 9.65 -15.64 -10.46
CA LEU A 195 10.56 -16.77 -10.35
C LEU A 195 10.76 -17.48 -11.70
N GLU A 196 9.69 -17.70 -12.44
CA GLU A 196 9.73 -18.34 -13.77
C GLU A 196 10.49 -17.48 -14.77
N ALA A 197 10.16 -16.19 -14.86
CA ALA A 197 10.84 -15.25 -15.73
C ALA A 197 12.34 -15.12 -15.38
N PHE A 198 12.67 -15.10 -14.08
CA PHE A 198 14.06 -15.04 -13.66
C PHE A 198 14.85 -16.30 -14.02
N CYS A 199 14.28 -17.50 -13.85
CA CYS A 199 14.94 -18.74 -14.30
C CYS A 199 15.19 -18.73 -15.81
N LYS A 200 14.18 -18.32 -16.61
CA LYS A 200 14.33 -18.19 -18.06
C LYS A 200 15.38 -17.15 -18.45
N TYR A 201 15.44 -16.02 -17.76
CA TYR A 201 16.49 -15.02 -17.92
C TYR A 201 17.89 -15.59 -17.68
N GLN A 202 18.06 -16.42 -16.62
CA GLN A 202 19.33 -17.10 -16.34
C GLN A 202 19.72 -18.09 -17.44
N GLU A 203 18.77 -18.89 -17.95
CA GLU A 203 19.00 -19.83 -19.07
C GLU A 203 19.48 -19.09 -20.32
N GLN A 204 19.11 -17.82 -20.48
CA GLN A 204 19.56 -16.94 -21.58
C GLN A 204 20.86 -16.18 -21.26
N GLY A 205 21.58 -16.55 -20.19
CA GLY A 205 22.88 -16.02 -19.84
C GLY A 205 22.89 -14.85 -18.84
N GLY A 206 21.77 -14.58 -18.19
CA GLY A 206 21.65 -13.58 -17.12
C GLY A 206 22.59 -13.86 -15.96
N LYS A 207 23.29 -12.83 -15.46
CA LYS A 207 24.35 -12.97 -14.45
C LYS A 207 23.92 -12.52 -13.07
N GLU A 208 22.91 -11.70 -12.96
CA GLU A 208 22.39 -11.10 -11.73
C GLU A 208 21.80 -12.16 -10.79
N TYR A 209 21.62 -11.77 -9.55
CA TYR A 209 20.85 -12.50 -8.54
C TYR A 209 19.40 -11.98 -8.50
N LEU A 210 18.51 -12.76 -7.91
CA LEU A 210 17.17 -12.33 -7.51
C LEU A 210 17.09 -12.37 -5.99
N TYR A 211 16.89 -11.21 -5.36
CA TYR A 211 16.68 -11.09 -3.93
C TYR A 211 15.19 -10.87 -3.67
N ILE A 212 14.64 -11.62 -2.71
CA ILE A 212 13.22 -11.65 -2.40
C ILE A 212 13.04 -11.35 -0.93
N ILE A 213 12.37 -10.24 -0.65
CA ILE A 213 12.00 -9.80 0.69
C ILE A 213 10.51 -10.10 0.89
N GLY A 214 10.18 -10.84 1.95
CA GLY A 214 8.80 -11.17 2.30
C GLY A 214 8.69 -12.47 3.08
N ASP A 215 7.51 -12.72 3.62
CA ASP A 215 7.25 -13.91 4.45
C ASP A 215 6.78 -15.10 3.59
N LEU A 216 7.62 -16.11 3.45
CA LEU A 216 7.33 -17.37 2.75
C LEU A 216 6.26 -18.23 3.44
N LYS A 217 6.00 -17.99 4.73
CA LYS A 217 5.12 -18.84 5.55
C LYS A 217 3.63 -18.54 5.32
N ASN A 218 3.28 -17.66 4.40
CA ASN A 218 1.89 -17.29 4.17
C ASN A 218 1.10 -18.46 3.57
N ALA A 219 -0.08 -18.76 4.15
CA ALA A 219 -0.91 -19.93 3.85
C ALA A 219 -1.35 -20.04 2.36
N SER A 220 -1.33 -18.92 1.62
CA SER A 220 -1.72 -18.88 0.21
C SER A 220 -0.80 -19.68 -0.72
N PHE A 221 0.43 -19.97 -0.31
CA PHE A 221 1.45 -20.71 -1.10
C PHE A 221 1.72 -22.13 -0.65
N LYS A 222 1.05 -22.63 0.39
CA LYS A 222 1.25 -24.03 0.85
C LYS A 222 1.02 -25.10 -0.21
N LYS A 223 0.42 -24.74 -1.36
CA LYS A 223 0.16 -25.65 -2.48
C LYS A 223 1.14 -25.54 -3.64
N ILE A 224 2.11 -24.60 -3.59
CA ILE A 224 3.06 -24.39 -4.68
C ILE A 224 4.40 -25.00 -4.26
N ASP A 225 4.91 -25.90 -5.08
CA ASP A 225 6.26 -26.43 -4.90
C ASP A 225 7.28 -25.36 -5.30
N LEU A 226 7.91 -24.77 -4.28
CA LEU A 226 8.98 -23.80 -4.45
C LEU A 226 10.38 -24.44 -4.44
N SER A 227 10.49 -25.77 -4.33
CA SER A 227 11.76 -26.46 -4.15
C SER A 227 12.75 -26.11 -5.27
N LYS A 228 12.32 -26.14 -6.54
CA LYS A 228 13.19 -25.78 -7.67
C LYS A 228 13.80 -24.39 -7.61
N TYR A 229 13.11 -23.44 -6.93
CA TYR A 229 13.59 -22.07 -6.78
C TYR A 229 14.45 -21.90 -5.53
N THR A 230 14.17 -22.62 -4.45
CA THR A 230 14.96 -22.56 -3.23
C THR A 230 16.33 -23.21 -3.38
N TYR A 231 16.48 -24.16 -4.29
CA TYR A 231 17.77 -24.76 -4.65
C TYR A 231 18.56 -23.96 -5.69
N ASN A 232 17.98 -22.94 -6.31
CA ASN A 232 18.69 -22.11 -7.25
C ASN A 232 19.65 -21.15 -6.50
N PRO A 233 20.97 -21.26 -6.69
CA PRO A 233 21.97 -20.47 -5.92
C PRO A 233 21.89 -18.96 -6.20
N LYS A 234 21.24 -18.57 -7.31
CA LYS A 234 21.05 -17.17 -7.70
C LYS A 234 19.77 -16.54 -7.12
N ILE A 235 18.88 -17.31 -6.49
CA ILE A 235 17.66 -16.82 -5.86
C ILE A 235 17.86 -16.82 -4.34
N LYS A 236 17.76 -15.63 -3.71
CA LYS A 236 17.92 -15.48 -2.26
C LYS A 236 16.63 -15.00 -1.63
N PHE A 237 16.08 -15.81 -0.74
CA PHE A 237 14.93 -15.46 0.09
C PHE A 237 15.41 -14.86 1.41
N LEU A 238 15.21 -13.55 1.59
CA LEU A 238 15.76 -12.79 2.72
C LEU A 238 14.80 -12.72 3.92
N GLY A 239 13.54 -13.20 3.76
CA GLY A 239 12.54 -13.07 4.80
C GLY A 239 12.06 -11.62 4.98
N ARG A 240 11.63 -11.27 6.20
CA ARG A 240 11.28 -9.89 6.55
C ARG A 240 12.53 -9.15 7.00
N VAL A 241 12.68 -7.93 6.53
CA VAL A 241 13.79 -7.04 6.86
C VAL A 241 13.27 -5.76 7.53
N SER A 242 14.16 -5.01 8.18
CA SER A 242 13.86 -3.67 8.70
C SER A 242 13.69 -2.65 7.56
N ASP A 243 13.06 -1.50 7.82
CA ASP A 243 12.98 -0.43 6.83
C ASP A 243 14.40 0.08 6.45
N GLU A 244 15.36 0.10 7.40
CA GLU A 244 16.75 0.48 7.14
C GLU A 244 17.44 -0.48 6.15
N ASP A 245 17.27 -1.79 6.35
CA ASP A 245 17.83 -2.78 5.43
C ASP A 245 17.10 -2.75 4.08
N LEU A 246 15.79 -2.52 4.07
CA LEU A 246 15.01 -2.37 2.86
C LEU A 246 15.51 -1.21 2.00
N ILE A 247 15.84 -0.07 2.61
CA ILE A 247 16.46 1.09 1.94
C ILE A 247 17.80 0.69 1.31
N LYS A 248 18.65 -0.07 2.03
CA LYS A 248 19.92 -0.59 1.49
C LYS A 248 19.68 -1.48 0.27
N TYR A 249 18.72 -2.40 0.38
CA TYR A 249 18.39 -3.30 -0.74
C TYR A 249 17.84 -2.54 -1.95
N TYR A 250 16.94 -1.58 -1.77
CA TYR A 250 16.49 -0.74 -2.88
C TYR A 250 17.65 0.02 -3.51
N SER A 251 18.47 0.71 -2.70
CA SER A 251 19.51 1.62 -3.19
C SER A 251 20.60 0.93 -4.03
N ASN A 252 20.76 -0.38 -3.88
CA ASN A 252 21.84 -1.14 -4.52
C ASN A 252 21.34 -2.17 -5.55
N ALA A 253 20.04 -2.31 -5.75
CA ALA A 253 19.47 -3.19 -6.75
C ALA A 253 19.68 -2.67 -8.17
N VAL A 254 19.85 -3.57 -9.14
CA VAL A 254 19.82 -3.26 -10.57
C VAL A 254 18.45 -2.73 -10.96
N ALA A 255 17.39 -3.37 -10.49
CA ALA A 255 16.02 -2.90 -10.57
C ALA A 255 15.14 -3.57 -9.52
N PHE A 256 14.06 -2.86 -9.17
CA PHE A 256 12.97 -3.40 -8.39
C PHE A 256 11.89 -4.01 -9.30
N VAL A 257 11.38 -5.19 -8.96
CA VAL A 257 10.47 -5.98 -9.81
C VAL A 257 9.10 -6.10 -9.15
N TYR A 258 8.07 -5.58 -9.83
CA TYR A 258 6.72 -5.49 -9.27
C TYR A 258 5.60 -5.76 -10.30
N PRO A 259 5.49 -7.00 -10.81
CA PRO A 259 4.53 -7.37 -11.86
C PRO A 259 3.14 -7.72 -11.29
N SER A 260 2.65 -6.93 -10.35
CA SER A 260 1.36 -7.17 -9.67
C SER A 260 0.18 -7.01 -10.64
N PHE A 261 -0.75 -7.96 -10.62
CA PHE A 261 -1.99 -7.88 -11.41
C PHE A 261 -2.91 -6.73 -10.98
N TYR A 262 -2.87 -6.38 -9.70
CA TYR A 262 -3.79 -5.38 -9.14
C TYR A 262 -3.21 -4.72 -7.91
N GLU A 263 -3.25 -3.38 -7.90
CA GLU A 263 -2.87 -2.54 -6.77
C GLU A 263 -3.85 -1.37 -6.62
N GLY A 264 -3.95 -0.88 -5.38
CA GLY A 264 -4.64 0.38 -5.11
C GLY A 264 -3.78 1.61 -5.41
N PHE A 265 -2.44 1.51 -5.26
CA PHE A 265 -1.50 2.61 -5.51
C PHE A 265 -0.10 2.13 -5.96
N GLY A 266 0.54 1.21 -5.22
CA GLY A 266 1.91 0.78 -5.54
C GLY A 266 2.98 1.51 -4.72
N ILE A 267 2.88 1.49 -3.38
CA ILE A 267 3.90 2.12 -2.49
C ILE A 267 5.30 1.53 -2.73
N PRO A 268 5.53 0.20 -2.83
CA PRO A 268 6.87 -0.35 -2.97
C PRO A 268 7.67 0.12 -4.19
N PRO A 269 7.12 0.24 -5.41
CA PRO A 269 7.86 0.84 -6.52
C PRO A 269 8.19 2.32 -6.29
N LEU A 270 7.32 3.07 -5.59
CA LEU A 270 7.59 4.46 -5.26
C LEU A 270 8.72 4.58 -4.21
N GLU A 271 8.78 3.67 -3.23
CA GLU A 271 9.89 3.54 -2.28
C GLU A 271 11.21 3.24 -3.01
N ALA A 272 11.18 2.29 -3.96
CA ALA A 272 12.32 1.97 -4.81
C ALA A 272 12.83 3.19 -5.58
N GLN A 273 11.93 3.92 -6.25
CA GLN A 273 12.28 5.16 -6.97
C GLN A 273 12.88 6.21 -6.04
N THR A 274 12.34 6.38 -4.83
CA THR A 274 12.86 7.33 -3.83
C THR A 274 14.28 6.97 -3.39
N CYS A 275 14.62 5.67 -3.38
CA CYS A 275 15.97 5.16 -3.09
C CYS A 275 16.90 5.17 -4.32
N GLY A 276 16.46 5.68 -5.47
CA GLY A 276 17.24 5.68 -6.71
C GLY A 276 17.35 4.32 -7.38
N CYS A 277 16.36 3.45 -7.16
CA CYS A 277 16.23 2.16 -7.81
C CYS A 277 15.25 2.26 -8.98
N PRO A 278 15.63 1.94 -10.21
CA PRO A 278 14.67 1.85 -11.30
C PRO A 278 13.72 0.68 -11.06
N ALA A 279 12.49 0.76 -11.58
CA ALA A 279 11.49 -0.27 -11.35
C ALA A 279 10.98 -0.87 -12.66
N ILE A 280 10.70 -2.18 -12.62
CA ILE A 280 9.93 -2.91 -13.61
C ILE A 280 8.56 -3.16 -13.00
N CYS A 281 7.51 -2.64 -13.59
CA CYS A 281 6.14 -2.74 -13.08
C CYS A 281 5.21 -3.40 -14.10
N ALA A 282 4.14 -4.04 -13.64
CA ALA A 282 3.08 -4.47 -14.56
C ALA A 282 2.39 -3.25 -15.20
N GLU A 283 2.04 -3.35 -16.47
CA GLU A 283 1.13 -2.41 -17.13
C GLU A 283 -0.32 -2.74 -16.74
N ALA A 284 -0.65 -2.58 -15.46
CA ALA A 284 -1.93 -3.01 -14.91
C ALA A 284 -2.41 -2.12 -13.76
N SER A 285 -3.73 -2.07 -13.58
CA SER A 285 -4.42 -1.34 -12.48
C SER A 285 -4.01 0.13 -12.38
N CYS A 286 -3.67 0.59 -11.18
CA CYS A 286 -3.23 1.97 -10.94
C CYS A 286 -1.77 2.25 -11.31
N LEU A 287 -0.97 1.25 -11.66
CA LEU A 287 0.48 1.43 -11.87
C LEU A 287 0.79 2.41 -13.01
N PRO A 288 0.11 2.37 -14.19
CA PRO A 288 0.32 3.38 -15.23
C PRO A 288 -0.07 4.80 -14.80
N GLU A 289 -1.12 4.97 -13.98
CA GLU A 289 -1.52 6.27 -13.41
C GLU A 289 -0.43 6.84 -12.50
N VAL A 290 0.13 6.00 -11.62
CA VAL A 290 1.06 6.43 -10.57
C VAL A 290 2.47 6.66 -11.12
N PHE A 291 2.91 5.83 -12.06
CA PHE A 291 4.31 5.82 -12.50
C PHE A 291 4.54 6.45 -13.88
N GLY A 292 3.52 6.54 -14.74
CA GLY A 292 3.68 7.12 -16.08
C GLY A 292 4.84 6.50 -16.84
N ASP A 293 5.79 7.30 -17.30
CA ASP A 293 6.99 6.90 -18.03
C ASP A 293 8.24 6.69 -17.14
N SER A 294 8.08 6.66 -15.81
CA SER A 294 9.18 6.57 -14.86
C SER A 294 9.58 5.14 -14.49
N VAL A 295 8.96 4.15 -15.10
CA VAL A 295 9.25 2.71 -14.91
C VAL A 295 9.31 2.01 -16.27
N LEU A 296 9.92 0.83 -16.30
CA LEU A 296 9.80 -0.10 -17.41
C LEU A 296 8.56 -0.97 -17.17
N TYR A 297 7.66 -1.03 -18.16
CA TYR A 297 6.47 -1.85 -18.04
C TYR A 297 6.68 -3.26 -18.60
N CYS A 298 6.05 -4.24 -17.94
CA CYS A 298 5.91 -5.60 -18.45
C CYS A 298 4.43 -6.03 -18.47
N ASP A 299 4.07 -6.90 -19.39
CA ASP A 299 2.79 -7.57 -19.37
C ASP A 299 2.80 -8.64 -18.26
N PRO A 300 1.93 -8.56 -17.24
CA PRO A 300 1.94 -9.50 -16.12
C PRO A 300 1.47 -10.91 -16.47
N TYR A 301 1.01 -11.14 -17.70
CA TYR A 301 0.52 -12.44 -18.18
C TYR A 301 1.52 -13.13 -19.13
N GLU A 302 2.49 -12.38 -19.69
CA GLU A 302 3.44 -12.86 -20.70
C GLU A 302 4.85 -12.96 -20.11
N CYS A 303 5.30 -14.18 -19.76
CA CYS A 303 6.59 -14.40 -19.10
C CYS A 303 7.77 -13.78 -19.86
N ASP A 304 7.74 -13.81 -21.19
CA ASP A 304 8.80 -13.26 -22.03
C ASP A 304 8.89 -11.72 -21.94
N SER A 305 7.80 -11.06 -21.63
CA SER A 305 7.79 -9.62 -21.38
C SER A 305 8.69 -9.25 -20.20
N LEU A 306 8.61 -9.97 -19.08
CA LEU A 306 9.48 -9.71 -17.93
C LEU A 306 10.92 -10.17 -18.19
N VAL A 307 11.14 -11.25 -18.94
CA VAL A 307 12.49 -11.68 -19.35
C VAL A 307 13.17 -10.59 -20.17
N SER A 308 12.48 -10.04 -21.17
CA SER A 308 12.98 -8.92 -21.97
C SER A 308 13.28 -7.69 -21.12
N SER A 309 12.43 -7.39 -20.14
CA SER A 309 12.65 -6.29 -19.21
C SER A 309 13.91 -6.49 -18.33
N PHE A 310 14.18 -7.72 -17.88
CA PHE A 310 15.43 -8.05 -17.19
C PHE A 310 16.65 -7.82 -18.07
N GLN A 311 16.61 -8.28 -19.33
CA GLN A 311 17.71 -8.13 -20.29
C GLN A 311 17.99 -6.66 -20.59
N GLU A 312 16.96 -5.87 -20.90
CA GLU A 312 17.06 -4.47 -21.24
C GLU A 312 17.68 -3.67 -20.09
N ILE A 313 17.12 -3.82 -18.89
CA ILE A 313 17.56 -3.01 -17.74
C ILE A 313 18.93 -3.45 -17.21
N ALA A 314 19.33 -4.72 -17.40
CA ALA A 314 20.66 -5.21 -17.03
C ALA A 314 21.74 -4.73 -18.00
N SER A 315 21.46 -4.72 -19.31
CA SER A 315 22.44 -4.43 -20.35
C SER A 315 22.60 -2.93 -20.62
N ASP A 316 21.52 -2.13 -20.55
CA ASP A 316 21.56 -0.69 -20.87
C ASP A 316 21.64 0.19 -19.63
N LYS A 317 22.88 0.57 -19.27
CA LYS A 317 23.12 1.49 -18.14
C LYS A 317 22.56 2.89 -18.39
N THR A 318 22.52 3.36 -19.63
CA THR A 318 22.01 4.69 -19.97
C THR A 318 20.51 4.74 -19.79
N PHE A 319 19.80 3.74 -20.30
CA PHE A 319 18.37 3.58 -20.09
C PHE A 319 18.03 3.47 -18.60
N ARG A 320 18.77 2.62 -17.86
CA ARG A 320 18.59 2.47 -16.41
C ARG A 320 18.75 3.80 -15.66
N ASN A 321 19.75 4.60 -16.00
CA ASN A 321 19.96 5.92 -15.39
C ASN A 321 18.81 6.89 -15.73
N SER A 322 18.29 6.86 -16.96
CA SER A 322 17.13 7.69 -17.33
C SER A 322 15.90 7.34 -16.50
N LEU A 323 15.66 6.07 -16.19
CA LEU A 323 14.56 5.64 -15.31
C LEU A 323 14.76 6.11 -13.86
N ILE A 324 16.00 6.14 -13.37
CA ILE A 324 16.30 6.68 -12.03
C ILE A 324 15.94 8.16 -11.96
N GLU A 325 16.36 8.96 -12.93
CA GLU A 325 16.05 10.39 -12.98
C GLU A 325 14.56 10.66 -13.08
N LYS A 326 13.87 9.95 -13.98
CA LYS A 326 12.40 10.00 -14.08
C LYS A 326 11.73 9.57 -12.79
N GLY A 327 12.27 8.56 -12.10
CA GLY A 327 11.80 8.10 -10.80
C GLY A 327 11.84 9.21 -9.75
N TYR A 328 12.95 9.95 -9.64
CA TYR A 328 13.04 11.10 -8.73
C TYR A 328 12.04 12.21 -9.06
N ILE A 329 11.82 12.51 -10.33
CA ILE A 329 10.79 13.47 -10.75
C ILE A 329 9.40 12.97 -10.36
N ASN A 330 9.13 11.67 -10.56
CA ASN A 330 7.84 11.07 -10.23
C ASN A 330 7.57 11.10 -8.72
N THR A 331 8.55 10.72 -7.87
CA THR A 331 8.38 10.73 -6.41
C THR A 331 8.07 12.12 -5.87
N GLY A 332 8.61 13.17 -6.47
CA GLY A 332 8.32 14.57 -6.11
C GLY A 332 6.85 15.00 -6.29
N LYS A 333 6.05 14.24 -7.03
CA LYS A 333 4.60 14.50 -7.18
C LYS A 333 3.83 14.16 -5.90
N TYR A 334 4.33 13.22 -5.09
CA TYR A 334 3.65 12.62 -3.94
C TYR A 334 4.31 13.05 -2.63
N SER A 335 3.52 13.53 -1.69
CA SER A 335 3.99 13.79 -0.32
C SER A 335 2.84 13.69 0.66
N TRP A 336 3.11 13.17 1.85
CA TRP A 336 2.11 13.07 2.92
C TRP A 336 1.50 14.42 3.29
N LYS A 337 2.30 15.49 3.23
CA LYS A 337 1.82 16.86 3.45
C LYS A 337 0.77 17.30 2.41
N LYS A 338 0.99 17.00 1.11
CA LYS A 338 0.01 17.29 0.04
C LYS A 338 -1.27 16.47 0.25
N SER A 339 -1.12 15.18 0.54
CA SER A 339 -2.23 14.26 0.77
C SER A 339 -3.07 14.67 1.98
N ALA A 340 -2.43 15.00 3.09
CA ALA A 340 -3.13 15.46 4.29
C ALA A 340 -3.80 16.83 4.08
N LYS A 341 -3.20 17.73 3.29
CA LYS A 341 -3.83 19.00 2.91
C LYS A 341 -5.13 18.76 2.13
N GLN A 342 -5.09 17.85 1.14
CA GLN A 342 -6.30 17.48 0.39
C GLN A 342 -7.39 16.92 1.32
N LEU A 343 -7.03 16.02 2.23
CA LEU A 343 -7.99 15.48 3.19
C LEU A 343 -8.51 16.55 4.16
N ARG A 344 -7.66 17.47 4.63
CA ARG A 344 -8.09 18.61 5.45
C ARG A 344 -9.11 19.47 4.69
N ASP A 345 -8.85 19.81 3.44
CA ASP A 345 -9.75 20.63 2.63
C ASP A 345 -11.13 19.95 2.45
N ILE A 346 -11.14 18.60 2.29
CA ILE A 346 -12.38 17.80 2.32
C ILE A 346 -13.06 17.89 3.70
N ILE A 347 -12.33 17.74 4.80
CA ILE A 347 -12.84 17.86 6.17
C ILE A 347 -13.49 19.24 6.35
N GLU A 348 -12.79 20.32 6.02
CA GLU A 348 -13.25 21.69 6.16
C GLU A 348 -14.51 21.99 5.33
N SER A 349 -14.66 21.38 4.14
CA SER A 349 -15.86 21.54 3.32
C SER A 349 -17.11 20.84 3.91
N LEU A 350 -16.92 19.93 4.83
CA LEU A 350 -17.98 19.15 5.48
C LEU A 350 -18.32 19.66 6.89
N VAL A 351 -17.58 20.61 7.43
CA VAL A 351 -17.66 21.14 8.78
C VAL A 351 -18.17 22.55 8.77
#